data_944d7005c42adc2ca9216935af8d9be7
#
_entry.id   944d7005c42adc2ca9216935af8d9be7
#
_cell.length_a   1.000
_cell.length_b   1.000
_cell.length_c   1.000
_cell.angle_alpha   90.00
_cell.angle_beta   90.00
_cell.angle_gamma   90.00
#
_symmetry.space_group_name_H-M   'P 1'
#
loop_
_entity.id
_entity.type
_entity.pdbx_description
1 polymer ?
#
loop_
_entity_poly.entity_id
_entity_poly.type
_entity_poly.pdbx_seq_one_letter_code
_entity_poly.pdbx_strand_id
1 'polypeptide(L)'
;MKFISWNVNGFRAVLKKGFEEIFKELDADFFCLQETKMQEGQADFHPEGYHEYYSYAEKKGYSGTAIFAKKEPLSVVYGIEGKHNDEGRVITLEYDDFYLICAYVPNAQNELKRIDYRMEYEDDLRAYMSKLDKFKPVVYCGDLNVAHQEIDLKNPKSNRGSAGFSDEERGKMTELLAAGFTDTFRFLQPETTGVYSWWSYRFNARANNAGWRIDYFLVSNRLEPKIKEAAILTDVYGSDHCPVSLVLE
;
A
#
# COMPACT_ATOMS: atom_id res chain seq x y z
N MET A 1 -8.70 -2.40 16.10
CA MET A 1 -8.17 -1.28 15.30
C MET A 1 -8.45 -1.53 13.83
N LYS A 2 -8.92 -0.52 13.10
CA LYS A 2 -9.24 -0.60 11.66
C LYS A 2 -8.27 0.24 10.85
N PHE A 3 -7.69 -0.39 9.84
CA PHE A 3 -6.73 0.22 8.90
C PHE A 3 -7.32 0.19 7.49
N ILE A 4 -7.13 1.28 6.75
CA ILE A 4 -7.45 1.38 5.33
C ILE A 4 -6.19 1.81 4.58
N SER A 5 -5.95 1.24 3.42
CA SER A 5 -4.91 1.65 2.49
C SER A 5 -5.49 1.82 1.10
N TRP A 6 -5.22 2.94 0.46
CA TRP A 6 -5.76 3.26 -0.87
C TRP A 6 -4.77 4.05 -1.72
N ASN A 7 -4.39 3.50 -2.86
CA ASN A 7 -3.76 4.30 -3.91
C ASN A 7 -4.85 5.13 -4.61
N VAL A 8 -4.80 6.44 -4.43
CA VAL A 8 -5.85 7.36 -4.90
C VAL A 8 -5.58 7.95 -6.27
N ASN A 9 -4.41 7.67 -6.86
CA ASN A 9 -4.02 8.17 -8.19
C ASN A 9 -4.29 9.68 -8.34
N GLY A 10 -3.82 10.45 -7.37
CA GLY A 10 -4.03 11.89 -7.26
C GLY A 10 -5.06 12.26 -6.20
N PHE A 11 -4.58 12.78 -5.05
CA PHE A 11 -5.46 13.11 -3.94
C PHE A 11 -6.45 14.22 -4.27
N ARG A 12 -6.00 15.28 -4.96
CA ARG A 12 -6.88 16.37 -5.43
C ARG A 12 -7.98 15.87 -6.39
N ALA A 13 -7.68 14.86 -7.19
CA ALA A 13 -8.66 14.27 -8.11
C ALA A 13 -9.70 13.45 -7.38
N VAL A 14 -9.30 12.60 -6.41
CA VAL A 14 -10.22 11.73 -5.68
C VAL A 14 -11.11 12.52 -4.70
N LEU A 15 -10.62 13.65 -4.16
CA LEU A 15 -11.44 14.57 -3.36
C LEU A 15 -12.67 15.06 -4.13
N LYS A 16 -12.54 15.32 -5.43
CA LYS A 16 -13.67 15.72 -6.30
C LYS A 16 -14.61 14.57 -6.66
N LYS A 17 -14.26 13.34 -6.28
CA LYS A 17 -15.03 12.13 -6.57
C LYS A 17 -15.64 11.48 -5.32
N GLY A 18 -15.84 12.27 -4.26
CA GLY A 18 -16.51 11.80 -3.04
C GLY A 18 -15.60 11.14 -2.01
N PHE A 19 -14.30 11.47 -2.01
CA PHE A 19 -13.36 10.92 -1.03
C PHE A 19 -13.78 11.20 0.41
N GLU A 20 -14.29 12.41 0.72
CA GLU A 20 -14.70 12.78 2.08
C GLU A 20 -15.79 11.87 2.64
N GLU A 21 -16.79 11.55 1.83
CA GLU A 21 -17.88 10.66 2.18
C GLU A 21 -17.38 9.24 2.42
N ILE A 22 -16.52 8.74 1.51
CA ILE A 22 -15.88 7.42 1.64
C ILE A 22 -15.02 7.35 2.91
N PHE A 23 -14.23 8.39 3.17
CA PHE A 23 -13.39 8.47 4.37
C PHE A 23 -14.21 8.40 5.65
N LYS A 24 -15.31 9.16 5.73
CA LYS A 24 -16.24 9.16 6.87
C LYS A 24 -16.95 7.81 7.05
N GLU A 25 -17.41 7.22 5.95
CA GLU A 25 -18.12 5.94 5.98
C GLU A 25 -17.21 4.79 6.43
N LEU A 26 -15.96 4.77 5.95
CA LEU A 26 -15.00 3.75 6.34
C LEU A 26 -14.54 3.88 7.79
N ASP A 27 -14.55 5.07 8.35
CA ASP A 27 -14.26 5.38 9.77
C ASP A 27 -13.09 4.58 10.34
N ALA A 28 -11.94 4.66 9.67
CA ALA A 28 -10.74 3.93 10.06
C ALA A 28 -9.98 4.64 11.18
N ASP A 29 -9.28 3.87 12.03
CA ASP A 29 -8.32 4.42 12.98
C ASP A 29 -7.07 4.96 12.26
N PHE A 30 -6.71 4.30 11.15
CA PHE A 30 -5.60 4.66 10.28
C PHE A 30 -6.02 4.58 8.81
N PHE A 31 -5.86 5.67 8.09
CA PHE A 31 -6.17 5.76 6.66
C PHE A 31 -4.90 6.15 5.90
N CYS A 32 -4.37 5.23 5.12
CA CYS A 32 -3.10 5.39 4.40
C CYS A 32 -3.36 5.61 2.90
N LEU A 33 -2.68 6.58 2.31
CA LEU A 33 -2.80 6.91 0.90
C LEU A 33 -1.47 6.73 0.17
N GLN A 34 -1.55 6.30 -1.08
CA GLN A 34 -0.43 6.27 -2.03
C GLN A 34 -0.81 7.06 -3.29
N GLU A 35 0.19 7.53 -4.00
CA GLU A 35 0.05 8.40 -5.18
C GLU A 35 -0.80 9.65 -4.91
N THR A 36 -0.43 10.41 -3.89
CA THR A 36 -1.12 11.68 -3.60
C THR A 36 -0.91 12.72 -4.70
N LYS A 37 0.22 12.66 -5.42
CA LYS A 37 0.56 13.52 -6.58
C LYS A 37 0.39 15.01 -6.30
N MET A 38 0.76 15.45 -5.11
CA MET A 38 0.62 16.84 -4.70
C MET A 38 1.81 17.32 -3.87
N GLN A 39 1.87 18.63 -3.66
CA GLN A 39 2.80 19.28 -2.76
C GLN A 39 2.05 19.87 -1.56
N GLU A 40 2.78 20.29 -0.54
CA GLU A 40 2.22 20.91 0.65
C GLU A 40 1.26 22.07 0.30
N GLY A 41 0.11 22.10 0.98
CA GLY A 41 -0.90 23.15 0.81
C GLY A 41 -1.76 23.05 -0.46
N GLN A 42 -1.61 21.99 -1.27
CA GLN A 42 -2.39 21.84 -2.50
C GLN A 42 -3.75 21.15 -2.31
N ALA A 43 -4.05 20.60 -1.16
CA ALA A 43 -5.35 20.03 -0.83
C ALA A 43 -5.87 20.63 0.47
N ASP A 44 -7.15 20.98 0.51
CA ASP A 44 -7.86 21.46 1.70
C ASP A 44 -8.74 20.33 2.23
N PHE A 45 -8.14 19.42 2.97
CA PHE A 45 -8.81 18.30 3.62
C PHE A 45 -8.18 18.05 4.98
N HIS A 46 -8.91 18.43 6.03
CA HIS A 46 -8.46 18.35 7.42
C HIS A 46 -9.54 17.68 8.26
N PRO A 47 -9.63 16.33 8.25
CA PRO A 47 -10.67 15.61 8.94
C PRO A 47 -10.55 15.78 10.47
N GLU A 48 -11.65 16.13 11.11
CA GLU A 48 -11.70 16.30 12.56
C GLU A 48 -11.35 14.99 13.28
N GLY A 49 -10.50 15.09 14.30
CA GLY A 49 -10.08 13.94 15.11
C GLY A 49 -8.95 13.13 14.50
N TYR A 50 -8.32 13.60 13.43
CA TYR A 50 -7.17 12.95 12.80
C TYR A 50 -5.93 13.83 12.82
N HIS A 51 -4.78 13.20 13.05
CA HIS A 51 -3.44 13.72 12.79
C HIS A 51 -3.06 13.37 11.35
N GLU A 52 -2.40 14.32 10.67
CA GLU A 52 -2.09 14.21 9.23
C GLU A 52 -0.59 14.17 9.01
N TYR A 53 -0.13 13.20 8.23
CA TYR A 53 1.28 13.02 7.89
C TYR A 53 1.41 12.83 6.38
N TYR A 54 2.24 13.67 5.74
CA TYR A 54 2.47 13.62 4.29
C TYR A 54 3.95 13.47 3.99
N SER A 55 4.27 12.64 3.00
CA SER A 55 5.58 12.59 2.37
C SER A 55 5.42 12.94 0.90
N TYR A 56 6.06 14.05 0.50
CA TYR A 56 5.94 14.58 -0.86
C TYR A 56 7.17 14.19 -1.68
N ALA A 57 6.97 13.92 -2.99
CA ALA A 57 8.07 13.79 -3.93
C ALA A 57 8.66 15.18 -4.24
N GLU A 58 9.96 15.25 -4.51
CA GLU A 58 10.60 16.47 -5.02
C GLU A 58 10.02 16.87 -6.38
N LYS A 59 9.73 15.87 -7.22
CA LYS A 59 9.06 16.08 -8.50
C LYS A 59 7.58 16.37 -8.27
N LYS A 60 7.13 17.54 -8.73
CA LYS A 60 5.72 17.97 -8.62
C LYS A 60 4.77 17.04 -9.38
N GLY A 61 3.60 16.77 -8.78
CA GLY A 61 2.55 15.95 -9.40
C GLY A 61 2.91 14.48 -9.56
N TYR A 62 3.81 13.95 -8.73
CA TYR A 62 4.35 12.60 -8.82
C TYR A 62 4.41 11.93 -7.46
N SER A 63 4.12 10.60 -7.41
CA SER A 63 4.25 9.78 -6.19
C SER A 63 3.56 10.41 -4.96
N GLY A 64 4.20 10.33 -3.79
CA GLY A 64 3.68 10.88 -2.54
C GLY A 64 2.80 9.90 -1.76
N THR A 65 2.93 9.95 -0.43
CA THR A 65 2.15 9.13 0.51
C THR A 65 1.56 10.00 1.61
N ALA A 66 0.50 9.53 2.25
CA ALA A 66 -0.09 10.20 3.40
C ALA A 66 -0.67 9.19 4.40
N ILE A 67 -0.73 9.56 5.68
CA ILE A 67 -1.43 8.81 6.71
C ILE A 67 -2.29 9.79 7.52
N PHE A 68 -3.55 9.44 7.71
CA PHE A 68 -4.48 10.05 8.66
C PHE A 68 -4.66 9.09 9.83
N ALA A 69 -4.32 9.52 11.03
CA ALA A 69 -4.34 8.69 12.24
C ALA A 69 -5.17 9.33 13.34
N LYS A 70 -6.12 8.60 13.95
CA LYS A 70 -6.89 9.10 15.11
C LYS A 70 -6.03 9.28 16.34
N LYS A 71 -4.99 8.45 16.52
CA LYS A 71 -4.04 8.54 17.63
C LYS A 71 -2.74 9.16 17.16
N GLU A 72 -2.22 10.11 17.93
CA GLU A 72 -0.90 10.69 17.69
C GLU A 72 0.20 9.64 17.91
N PRO A 73 1.15 9.47 16.98
CA PRO A 73 2.27 8.55 17.15
C PRO A 73 3.35 9.10 18.11
N LEU A 74 4.18 8.20 18.65
CA LEU A 74 5.36 8.55 19.42
C LEU A 74 6.43 9.20 18.54
N SER A 75 6.56 8.76 17.31
CA SER A 75 7.50 9.31 16.32
C SER A 75 7.00 9.10 14.88
N VAL A 76 7.52 9.91 13.99
CA VAL A 76 7.26 9.85 12.55
C VAL A 76 8.59 9.81 11.83
N VAL A 77 8.77 8.85 10.91
CA VAL A 77 9.96 8.74 10.06
C VAL A 77 9.53 8.73 8.61
N TYR A 78 10.23 9.51 7.79
CA TYR A 78 10.03 9.57 6.34
C TYR A 78 11.19 8.89 5.62
N GLY A 79 10.87 8.04 4.64
CA GLY A 79 11.86 7.29 3.90
C GLY A 79 12.35 6.04 4.63
N ILE A 80 13.48 5.51 4.16
CA ILE A 80 14.10 4.28 4.66
C ILE A 80 15.52 4.61 5.15
N GLU A 81 15.66 4.95 6.43
CA GLU A 81 16.95 5.25 7.07
C GLU A 81 17.80 6.28 6.28
N GLY A 82 17.17 7.34 5.80
CA GLY A 82 17.82 8.39 5.00
C GLY A 82 17.95 8.08 3.52
N LYS A 83 17.50 6.93 3.08
CA LYS A 83 17.44 6.54 1.66
C LYS A 83 16.03 6.69 1.10
N HIS A 84 15.92 6.77 -0.23
CA HIS A 84 14.65 6.78 -0.96
C HIS A 84 13.67 7.89 -0.52
N ASN A 85 14.20 9.07 -0.19
CA ASN A 85 13.40 10.19 0.34
C ASN A 85 12.86 11.12 -0.76
N ASP A 86 13.43 11.10 -1.95
CA ASP A 86 13.16 12.02 -3.04
C ASP A 86 11.80 11.83 -3.71
N GLU A 87 11.22 10.64 -3.61
CA GLU A 87 9.93 10.33 -4.24
C GLU A 87 8.75 10.24 -3.25
N GLY A 88 8.96 10.53 -1.95
CA GLY A 88 7.88 10.57 -0.96
C GLY A 88 7.11 9.25 -0.81
N ARG A 89 7.83 8.11 -0.75
CA ARG A 89 7.25 6.77 -0.87
C ARG A 89 6.96 6.06 0.43
N VAL A 90 7.53 6.50 1.57
CA VAL A 90 7.44 5.77 2.83
C VAL A 90 7.20 6.70 4.00
N ILE A 91 6.20 6.39 4.81
CA ILE A 91 5.95 7.01 6.13
C ILE A 91 5.88 5.89 7.15
N THR A 92 6.63 6.01 8.24
CA THR A 92 6.55 5.13 9.40
C THR A 92 6.04 5.90 10.60
N LEU A 93 4.95 5.43 11.21
CA LEU A 93 4.44 5.91 12.49
C LEU A 93 4.77 4.88 13.58
N GLU A 94 5.33 5.34 14.69
CA GLU A 94 5.62 4.51 15.86
C GLU A 94 4.52 4.68 16.91
N TYR A 95 4.00 3.56 17.41
CA TYR A 95 3.10 3.49 18.57
C TYR A 95 3.72 2.66 19.70
N ASP A 96 3.08 2.60 20.85
CA ASP A 96 3.61 1.87 22.01
C ASP A 96 3.86 0.39 21.71
N ASP A 97 2.99 -0.22 20.91
CA ASP A 97 2.90 -1.67 20.69
C ASP A 97 3.06 -2.11 19.23
N PHE A 98 3.22 -1.19 18.28
CA PHE A 98 3.47 -1.52 16.86
C PHE A 98 4.05 -0.33 16.08
N TYR A 99 4.59 -0.63 14.90
CA TYR A 99 4.89 0.34 13.85
C TYR A 99 3.87 0.23 12.72
N LEU A 100 3.40 1.36 12.20
CA LEU A 100 2.63 1.42 10.97
C LEU A 100 3.51 1.98 9.85
N ILE A 101 3.67 1.23 8.76
CA ILE A 101 4.40 1.66 7.57
C ILE A 101 3.43 1.74 6.39
N CYS A 102 3.33 2.93 5.80
CA CYS A 102 2.64 3.17 4.53
C CYS A 102 3.67 3.36 3.44
N ALA A 103 3.61 2.55 2.38
CA ALA A 103 4.56 2.61 1.29
C ALA A 103 3.88 2.60 -0.09
N TYR A 104 4.51 3.31 -1.01
CA TYR A 104 4.25 3.22 -2.44
C TYR A 104 5.51 2.72 -3.13
N VAL A 105 5.53 1.43 -3.44
CA VAL A 105 6.70 0.76 -4.03
C VAL A 105 6.90 1.23 -5.48
N PRO A 106 8.13 1.54 -5.91
CA PRO A 106 8.38 2.00 -7.27
C PRO A 106 7.90 0.99 -8.31
N ASN A 107 7.17 1.46 -9.32
CA ASN A 107 6.85 0.65 -10.49
C ASN A 107 8.13 0.41 -11.32
N ALA A 108 8.33 -0.82 -11.78
CA ALA A 108 9.50 -1.18 -12.61
C ALA A 108 9.44 -0.57 -14.02
N GLN A 109 8.30 -0.04 -14.44
CA GLN A 109 8.01 0.57 -15.74
C GLN A 109 8.07 -0.40 -16.91
N ASN A 110 7.67 0.07 -18.08
CA ASN A 110 7.73 -0.71 -19.32
C ASN A 110 9.16 -1.21 -19.57
N GLU A 111 9.27 -2.45 -20.06
CA GLU A 111 10.56 -3.11 -20.33
C GLU A 111 11.46 -3.20 -19.08
N LEU A 112 10.86 -3.12 -17.88
CA LEU A 112 11.55 -3.20 -16.59
C LEU A 112 12.69 -2.18 -16.42
N LYS A 113 12.54 -0.97 -16.99
CA LYS A 113 13.57 0.08 -16.98
C LYS A 113 14.06 0.49 -15.60
N ARG A 114 13.22 0.35 -14.57
CA ARG A 114 13.58 0.68 -13.18
C ARG A 114 13.75 -0.55 -12.30
N ILE A 115 13.93 -1.73 -12.88
CA ILE A 115 13.98 -2.97 -12.08
C ILE A 115 15.13 -2.97 -11.06
N ASP A 116 16.31 -2.49 -11.44
CA ASP A 116 17.46 -2.45 -10.55
C ASP A 116 17.21 -1.55 -9.33
N TYR A 117 16.67 -0.35 -9.56
CA TYR A 117 16.28 0.56 -8.47
C TYR A 117 15.20 -0.07 -7.59
N ARG A 118 14.19 -0.71 -8.18
CA ARG A 118 13.14 -1.39 -7.44
C ARG A 118 13.70 -2.52 -6.57
N MET A 119 14.64 -3.31 -7.07
CA MET A 119 15.26 -4.39 -6.30
C MET A 119 16.03 -3.85 -5.10
N GLU A 120 16.80 -2.78 -5.28
CA GLU A 120 17.50 -2.08 -4.19
C GLU A 120 16.50 -1.53 -3.16
N TYR A 121 15.45 -0.86 -3.61
CA TYR A 121 14.40 -0.32 -2.74
C TYR A 121 13.76 -1.43 -1.89
N GLU A 122 13.42 -2.55 -2.47
CA GLU A 122 12.78 -3.66 -1.75
C GLU A 122 13.73 -4.34 -0.77
N ASP A 123 14.99 -4.47 -1.09
CA ASP A 123 16.00 -4.99 -0.16
C ASP A 123 16.20 -4.05 1.04
N ASP A 124 16.30 -2.76 0.80
CA ASP A 124 16.41 -1.75 1.86
C ASP A 124 15.16 -1.73 2.75
N LEU A 125 13.97 -1.80 2.15
CA LEU A 125 12.71 -1.82 2.90
C LEU A 125 12.57 -3.09 3.74
N ARG A 126 12.89 -4.25 3.19
CA ARG A 126 12.86 -5.53 3.94
C ARG A 126 13.82 -5.50 5.12
N ALA A 127 15.03 -5.01 4.94
CA ALA A 127 16.01 -4.85 6.01
C ALA A 127 15.50 -3.89 7.10
N TYR A 128 14.91 -2.78 6.70
CA TYR A 128 14.31 -1.80 7.60
C TYR A 128 13.15 -2.37 8.39
N MET A 129 12.20 -3.03 7.74
CA MET A 129 11.07 -3.69 8.40
C MET A 129 11.54 -4.77 9.39
N SER A 130 12.50 -5.59 8.99
CA SER A 130 13.07 -6.65 9.83
C SER A 130 13.78 -6.10 11.07
N LYS A 131 14.42 -4.92 10.94
CA LYS A 131 15.04 -4.23 12.07
C LYS A 131 13.98 -3.72 13.05
N LEU A 132 12.92 -3.08 12.56
CA LEU A 132 11.81 -2.58 13.39
C LEU A 132 11.09 -3.73 14.10
N ASP A 133 10.87 -4.84 13.40
CA ASP A 133 10.17 -6.01 13.93
C ASP A 133 10.86 -6.65 15.15
N LYS A 134 12.16 -6.41 15.34
CA LYS A 134 12.89 -6.85 16.56
C LYS A 134 12.44 -6.13 17.81
N PHE A 135 11.89 -4.92 17.66
CA PHE A 135 11.46 -4.07 18.79
C PHE A 135 9.95 -4.16 19.03
N LYS A 136 9.17 -4.01 17.98
CA LYS A 136 7.70 -4.04 18.00
C LYS A 136 7.19 -4.63 16.70
N PRO A 137 6.02 -5.30 16.70
CA PRO A 137 5.43 -5.80 15.47
C PRO A 137 5.14 -4.67 14.48
N VAL A 138 5.21 -5.02 13.21
CA VAL A 138 5.01 -4.10 12.09
C VAL A 138 3.66 -4.40 11.42
N VAL A 139 2.89 -3.35 11.16
CA VAL A 139 1.76 -3.34 10.22
C VAL A 139 2.24 -2.56 8.99
N TYR A 140 2.33 -3.21 7.86
CA TYR A 140 2.82 -2.65 6.61
C TYR A 140 1.73 -2.67 5.55
N CYS A 141 1.49 -1.53 4.91
CA CYS A 141 0.49 -1.44 3.86
C CYS A 141 0.96 -0.57 2.70
N GLY A 142 0.29 -0.75 1.59
CA GLY A 142 0.42 0.13 0.45
C GLY A 142 0.23 -0.55 -0.89
N ASP A 143 0.52 0.21 -1.93
CA ASP A 143 0.64 -0.29 -3.28
C ASP A 143 2.05 -0.86 -3.46
N LEU A 144 2.15 -2.19 -3.49
CA LEU A 144 3.42 -2.89 -3.62
C LEU A 144 3.82 -3.12 -5.08
N ASN A 145 2.99 -2.71 -6.01
CA ASN A 145 3.25 -2.84 -7.46
C ASN A 145 3.69 -4.25 -7.89
N VAL A 146 3.15 -5.27 -7.25
CA VAL A 146 3.37 -6.68 -7.58
C VAL A 146 2.15 -7.53 -7.30
N ALA A 147 1.76 -8.36 -8.27
CA ALA A 147 0.91 -9.52 -8.04
C ALA A 147 1.82 -10.70 -7.66
N HIS A 148 1.69 -11.22 -6.44
CA HIS A 148 2.65 -12.20 -5.91
C HIS A 148 2.56 -13.55 -6.65
N GLN A 149 1.37 -14.10 -6.76
CA GLN A 149 1.13 -15.42 -7.35
C GLN A 149 0.18 -15.33 -8.55
N GLU A 150 0.08 -16.41 -9.32
CA GLU A 150 -0.82 -16.46 -10.49
C GLU A 150 -2.30 -16.21 -10.13
N ILE A 151 -2.71 -16.54 -8.91
CA ILE A 151 -4.05 -16.26 -8.40
C ILE A 151 -4.33 -14.76 -8.23
N ASP A 152 -3.28 -13.93 -8.16
CA ASP A 152 -3.37 -12.51 -7.86
C ASP A 152 -3.60 -11.61 -9.09
N LEU A 153 -3.73 -12.18 -10.28
CA LEU A 153 -4.10 -11.43 -11.48
C LEU A 153 -4.91 -12.28 -12.45
N LYS A 154 -5.70 -11.60 -13.28
CA LYS A 154 -6.63 -12.26 -14.22
C LYS A 154 -5.93 -13.05 -15.32
N ASN A 155 -4.83 -12.53 -15.86
CA ASN A 155 -4.14 -13.09 -17.02
C ASN A 155 -2.66 -13.37 -16.75
N PRO A 156 -2.32 -14.32 -15.86
CA PRO A 156 -0.93 -14.54 -15.44
C PRO A 156 0.01 -14.95 -16.58
N LYS A 157 -0.44 -15.81 -17.49
CA LYS A 157 0.39 -16.33 -18.59
C LYS A 157 0.86 -15.23 -19.53
N SER A 158 -0.04 -14.33 -19.94
CA SER A 158 0.29 -13.23 -20.85
C SER A 158 1.04 -12.08 -20.20
N ASN A 159 1.03 -11.99 -18.88
CA ASN A 159 1.69 -10.92 -18.10
C ASN A 159 3.02 -11.35 -17.45
N ARG A 160 3.42 -12.61 -17.60
CA ARG A 160 4.69 -13.07 -17.04
C ARG A 160 5.86 -12.26 -17.62
N GLY A 161 6.71 -11.74 -16.73
CA GLY A 161 7.83 -10.88 -17.09
C GLY A 161 7.48 -9.40 -17.32
N SER A 162 6.20 -9.03 -17.24
CA SER A 162 5.78 -7.62 -17.25
C SER A 162 6.01 -6.95 -15.90
N ALA A 163 6.11 -5.61 -15.88
CA ALA A 163 6.16 -4.84 -14.64
C ALA A 163 4.96 -5.20 -13.75
N GLY A 164 5.23 -5.50 -12.48
CA GLY A 164 4.25 -5.98 -11.51
C GLY A 164 4.08 -7.51 -11.49
N PHE A 165 4.64 -8.24 -12.45
CA PHE A 165 4.59 -9.71 -12.49
C PHE A 165 5.86 -10.34 -13.09
N SER A 166 7.01 -9.68 -12.91
CA SER A 166 8.32 -10.25 -13.22
C SER A 166 8.76 -11.24 -12.15
N ASP A 167 9.61 -12.18 -12.51
CA ASP A 167 10.13 -13.17 -11.55
C ASP A 167 10.93 -12.48 -10.43
N GLU A 168 11.63 -11.38 -10.73
CA GLU A 168 12.39 -10.57 -9.79
C GLU A 168 11.47 -9.92 -8.74
N GLU A 169 10.40 -9.25 -9.18
CA GLU A 169 9.44 -8.58 -8.29
C GLU A 169 8.70 -9.59 -7.41
N ARG A 170 8.24 -10.69 -7.98
CA ARG A 170 7.60 -11.79 -7.26
C ARG A 170 8.55 -12.45 -6.26
N GLY A 171 9.82 -12.61 -6.65
CA GLY A 171 10.88 -13.12 -5.77
C GLY A 171 11.09 -12.23 -4.55
N LYS A 172 11.11 -10.90 -4.71
CA LYS A 172 11.24 -9.96 -3.59
C LYS A 172 10.04 -10.02 -2.63
N MET A 173 8.83 -10.20 -3.15
CA MET A 173 7.65 -10.43 -2.29
C MET A 173 7.78 -11.73 -1.50
N THR A 174 8.25 -12.79 -2.11
CA THR A 174 8.53 -14.07 -1.43
C THR A 174 9.58 -13.91 -0.34
N GLU A 175 10.68 -13.19 -0.62
CA GLU A 175 11.72 -12.90 0.37
C GLU A 175 11.18 -12.06 1.55
N LEU A 176 10.32 -11.09 1.27
CA LEU A 176 9.70 -10.25 2.30
C LEU A 176 8.81 -11.09 3.24
N LEU A 177 7.97 -11.95 2.69
CA LEU A 177 7.15 -12.85 3.51
C LEU A 177 8.01 -13.85 4.31
N ALA A 178 9.07 -14.39 3.70
CA ALA A 178 10.01 -15.30 4.37
C ALA A 178 10.80 -14.62 5.50
N ALA A 179 10.90 -13.28 5.49
CA ALA A 179 11.57 -12.51 6.54
C ALA A 179 10.73 -12.38 7.82
N GLY A 180 9.51 -12.92 7.87
CA GLY A 180 8.68 -12.94 9.07
C GLY A 180 7.38 -12.13 8.96
N PHE A 181 6.86 -11.94 7.75
CA PHE A 181 5.64 -11.17 7.50
C PHE A 181 4.58 -12.03 6.82
N THR A 182 3.32 -11.72 7.12
CA THR A 182 2.14 -12.44 6.64
C THR A 182 1.30 -11.55 5.74
N ASP A 183 0.95 -12.02 4.55
CA ASP A 183 -0.08 -11.44 3.69
C ASP A 183 -1.46 -11.71 4.31
N THR A 184 -2.06 -10.69 4.90
CA THR A 184 -3.28 -10.83 5.71
C THR A 184 -4.47 -11.32 4.92
N PHE A 185 -4.61 -10.89 3.66
CA PHE A 185 -5.70 -11.34 2.80
C PHE A 185 -5.54 -12.84 2.47
N ARG A 186 -4.36 -13.27 2.05
CA ARG A 186 -4.10 -14.69 1.74
C ARG A 186 -4.10 -15.59 2.97
N PHE A 187 -3.76 -15.06 4.12
CA PHE A 187 -3.87 -15.78 5.39
C PHE A 187 -5.32 -16.18 5.70
N LEU A 188 -6.27 -15.26 5.53
CA LEU A 188 -7.69 -15.53 5.76
C LEU A 188 -8.39 -16.20 4.58
N GLN A 189 -7.94 -15.92 3.35
CA GLN A 189 -8.59 -16.34 2.11
C GLN A 189 -7.58 -16.91 1.10
N PRO A 190 -6.94 -18.06 1.44
CA PRO A 190 -5.82 -18.59 0.64
C PRO A 190 -6.22 -19.00 -0.78
N GLU A 191 -7.46 -19.45 -0.99
CA GLU A 191 -7.94 -20.00 -2.25
C GLU A 191 -8.90 -19.06 -3.02
N THR A 192 -9.18 -17.85 -2.50
CA THR A 192 -10.13 -16.93 -3.13
C THR A 192 -9.55 -16.35 -4.42
N THR A 193 -10.25 -16.59 -5.52
CA THR A 193 -9.90 -16.13 -6.87
C THR A 193 -10.76 -14.95 -7.31
N GLY A 194 -10.28 -14.19 -8.31
CA GLY A 194 -11.07 -13.15 -8.96
C GLY A 194 -11.27 -11.90 -8.11
N VAL A 195 -10.48 -11.71 -7.06
CA VAL A 195 -10.51 -10.51 -6.21
C VAL A 195 -9.23 -9.73 -6.41
N TYR A 196 -9.36 -8.52 -6.92
CA TYR A 196 -8.25 -7.66 -7.31
C TYR A 196 -8.41 -6.27 -6.69
N SER A 197 -7.31 -5.50 -6.65
CA SER A 197 -7.28 -4.15 -6.09
C SER A 197 -7.00 -3.05 -7.12
N TRP A 198 -6.55 -3.42 -8.30
CA TRP A 198 -6.23 -2.51 -9.40
C TRP A 198 -6.72 -3.03 -10.75
N TRP A 199 -7.19 -2.10 -11.61
CA TRP A 199 -7.61 -2.38 -13.00
C TRP A 199 -7.13 -1.23 -13.88
N SER A 200 -6.56 -1.57 -15.04
CA SER A 200 -6.22 -0.56 -16.03
C SER A 200 -7.47 0.24 -16.47
N TYR A 201 -7.31 1.51 -16.76
CA TYR A 201 -8.38 2.31 -17.39
C TYR A 201 -8.71 1.87 -18.82
N ARG A 202 -7.84 1.05 -19.43
CA ARG A 202 -7.99 0.59 -20.80
C ARG A 202 -8.91 -0.62 -20.88
N PHE A 203 -9.60 -0.79 -22.02
CA PHE A 203 -10.37 -1.99 -22.38
C PHE A 203 -11.47 -2.38 -21.37
N ASN A 204 -12.06 -1.40 -20.67
CA ASN A 204 -13.06 -1.67 -19.62
C ASN A 204 -12.60 -2.74 -18.60
N ALA A 205 -11.33 -2.72 -18.22
CA ALA A 205 -10.71 -3.75 -17.42
C ALA A 205 -11.45 -3.99 -16.09
N ARG A 206 -11.91 -2.94 -15.41
CA ARG A 206 -12.65 -3.07 -14.14
C ARG A 206 -14.02 -3.71 -14.35
N ALA A 207 -14.78 -3.31 -15.36
CA ALA A 207 -16.08 -3.91 -15.68
C ALA A 207 -15.96 -5.39 -16.04
N ASN A 208 -14.87 -5.78 -16.72
CA ASN A 208 -14.55 -7.16 -17.07
C ASN A 208 -13.82 -7.93 -15.98
N ASN A 209 -13.55 -7.29 -14.86
CA ASN A 209 -12.71 -7.78 -13.76
C ASN A 209 -11.35 -8.34 -14.22
N ALA A 210 -10.72 -7.69 -15.20
CA ALA A 210 -9.37 -7.99 -15.65
C ALA A 210 -8.35 -7.22 -14.81
N GLY A 211 -8.27 -7.59 -13.54
CA GLY A 211 -7.52 -6.87 -12.52
C GLY A 211 -6.31 -7.61 -11.99
N TRP A 212 -5.63 -6.92 -11.09
CA TRP A 212 -4.45 -7.37 -10.36
C TRP A 212 -4.60 -7.04 -8.88
N ARG A 213 -4.20 -7.93 -8.00
CA ARG A 213 -4.06 -7.65 -6.57
C ARG A 213 -2.63 -7.20 -6.31
N ILE A 214 -2.45 -5.89 -6.15
CA ILE A 214 -1.15 -5.25 -5.95
C ILE A 214 -1.10 -4.35 -4.70
N ASP A 215 -2.23 -4.18 -4.02
CA ASP A 215 -2.35 -3.46 -2.76
C ASP A 215 -2.50 -4.46 -1.60
N TYR A 216 -1.75 -4.26 -0.53
CA TYR A 216 -1.60 -5.25 0.54
C TYR A 216 -1.64 -4.62 1.93
N PHE A 217 -2.05 -5.45 2.89
CA PHE A 217 -1.64 -5.36 4.28
C PHE A 217 -0.80 -6.59 4.63
N LEU A 218 0.46 -6.34 5.01
CA LEU A 218 1.32 -7.35 5.61
C LEU A 218 1.51 -7.04 7.09
N VAL A 219 1.57 -8.06 7.92
CA VAL A 219 1.84 -7.89 9.35
C VAL A 219 2.95 -8.83 9.80
N SER A 220 3.66 -8.46 10.87
CA SER A 220 4.57 -9.39 11.54
C SER A 220 3.84 -10.70 11.88
N ASN A 221 4.46 -11.85 11.67
CA ASN A 221 3.82 -13.17 11.87
C ASN A 221 3.19 -13.32 13.25
N ARG A 222 3.76 -12.68 14.29
CA ARG A 222 3.19 -12.74 15.66
C ARG A 222 1.87 -11.98 15.82
N LEU A 223 1.46 -11.19 14.82
CA LEU A 223 0.13 -10.56 14.77
C LEU A 223 -0.94 -11.43 14.10
N GLU A 224 -0.60 -12.57 13.50
CA GLU A 224 -1.58 -13.46 12.86
C GLU A 224 -2.79 -13.78 13.76
N PRO A 225 -2.63 -14.11 15.05
CA PRO A 225 -3.77 -14.39 15.92
C PRO A 225 -4.72 -13.19 16.14
N LYS A 226 -4.25 -11.98 15.85
CA LYS A 226 -5.02 -10.74 15.99
C LYS A 226 -5.75 -10.32 14.72
N ILE A 227 -5.51 -10.98 13.60
CA ILE A 227 -6.17 -10.66 12.32
C ILE A 227 -7.63 -11.08 12.39
N LYS A 228 -8.55 -10.11 12.43
CA LYS A 228 -10.00 -10.35 12.38
C LYS A 228 -10.55 -10.34 10.97
N GLU A 229 -10.20 -9.30 10.22
CA GLU A 229 -10.68 -9.09 8.86
C GLU A 229 -9.54 -8.57 7.99
N ALA A 230 -9.51 -9.06 6.75
CA ALA A 230 -8.69 -8.52 5.68
C ALA A 230 -9.53 -8.54 4.41
N ALA A 231 -9.82 -7.36 3.84
CA ALA A 231 -10.74 -7.24 2.72
C ALA A 231 -10.19 -6.33 1.62
N ILE A 232 -10.70 -6.54 0.42
CA ILE A 232 -10.47 -5.70 -0.76
C ILE A 232 -11.82 -5.10 -1.11
N LEU A 233 -11.95 -3.77 -1.02
CA LEU A 233 -13.21 -3.05 -1.12
C LEU A 233 -13.53 -2.71 -2.57
N THR A 234 -13.82 -3.73 -3.37
CA THR A 234 -13.97 -3.63 -4.85
C THR A 234 -15.10 -2.72 -5.30
N ASP A 235 -16.09 -2.44 -4.44
CA ASP A 235 -17.23 -1.57 -4.73
C ASP A 235 -16.96 -0.09 -4.46
N VAL A 236 -15.77 0.25 -3.97
CA VAL A 236 -15.35 1.65 -3.77
C VAL A 236 -14.65 2.16 -5.02
N TYR A 237 -15.18 3.26 -5.57
CA TYR A 237 -14.71 3.89 -6.80
C TYR A 237 -14.05 5.25 -6.53
N GLY A 238 -13.35 5.79 -7.51
CA GLY A 238 -12.71 7.11 -7.45
C GLY A 238 -11.25 7.08 -7.94
N SER A 239 -10.64 5.91 -7.96
CA SER A 239 -9.29 5.65 -8.46
C SER A 239 -9.32 4.41 -9.37
N ASP A 240 -8.22 4.13 -10.06
CA ASP A 240 -7.97 2.85 -10.73
C ASP A 240 -7.63 1.71 -9.76
N HIS A 241 -7.36 2.06 -8.49
CA HIS A 241 -7.32 1.12 -7.37
C HIS A 241 -8.60 1.22 -6.54
N CYS A 242 -8.94 0.15 -5.83
CA CYS A 242 -9.88 0.20 -4.71
C CYS A 242 -9.12 0.13 -3.37
N PRO A 243 -9.75 0.57 -2.26
CA PRO A 243 -9.12 0.43 -0.95
C PRO A 243 -8.98 -1.03 -0.53
N VAL A 244 -7.97 -1.30 0.29
CA VAL A 244 -7.85 -2.54 1.05
C VAL A 244 -7.97 -2.23 2.55
N SER A 245 -8.48 -3.17 3.32
CA SER A 245 -8.72 -2.99 4.75
C SER A 245 -8.14 -4.12 5.59
N LEU A 246 -7.79 -3.78 6.81
CA LEU A 246 -7.35 -4.71 7.85
C LEU A 246 -8.01 -4.34 9.16
N VAL A 247 -8.54 -5.33 9.88
CA VAL A 247 -9.00 -5.18 11.26
C VAL A 247 -8.19 -6.08 12.17
N LEU A 248 -7.53 -5.48 13.16
CA LEU A 248 -6.81 -6.18 14.23
C LEU A 248 -7.54 -6.02 15.57
N GLU A 249 -7.49 -7.07 16.40
CA GLU A 249 -7.95 -7.01 17.81
C GLU A 249 -7.07 -6.14 18.68
#